data_efbdb322a4aa341e1b42b055cd1ab5e6
#
_entry.id   efbdb322a4aa341e1b42b055cd1ab5e6
#
_cell.length_a   1.000
_cell.length_b   1.000
_cell.length_c   1.000
_cell.angle_alpha   90.00
_cell.angle_beta   90.00
_cell.angle_gamma   90.00
#
_symmetry.space_group_name_H-M   'P 1'
#
loop_
_entity.id
_entity.type
_entity.pdbx_description
1 polymer ?
#
loop_
_entity_poly.entity_id
_entity_poly.type
_entity_poly.pdbx_seq_one_letter_code
_entity_poly.pdbx_strand_id
1 'polypeptide(L)'
;MAFTEIKKRNENKYYYRVTSFREGNKISKKRKYLGANLSKEELNLKESQADKELGILDINPNKKIFEKIKSIAIMILKKNNIKKAGIFGSYATGKNKKSSDVDIIVEPPKNIGLGFVRIQFELEDNLKKKVDLITYNSVHPLLKKRILNEEVKII
;
A
#
# COMPACT_ATOMS: atom_id res chain seq x y z
N MET A 1 1.71 4.33 -16.95
CA MET A 1 2.77 4.78 -16.00
C MET A 1 2.81 6.29 -16.07
N ALA A 2 2.83 6.97 -14.91
CA ALA A 2 2.90 8.44 -14.87
C ALA A 2 4.28 8.87 -14.35
N PHE A 3 4.79 9.98 -14.90
CA PHE A 3 6.07 10.58 -14.49
C PHE A 3 6.02 12.11 -14.67
N THR A 4 6.94 12.82 -14.02
CA THR A 4 7.07 14.26 -14.20
C THR A 4 8.23 14.58 -15.12
N GLU A 5 7.91 15.20 -16.24
CA GLU A 5 8.89 15.71 -17.22
C GLU A 5 9.28 17.13 -16.84
N ILE A 6 10.59 17.43 -16.85
CA ILE A 6 11.12 18.75 -16.57
C ILE A 6 11.74 19.30 -17.86
N LYS A 7 11.28 20.48 -18.29
CA LYS A 7 11.87 21.21 -19.41
C LYS A 7 12.56 22.48 -18.91
N LYS A 8 13.80 22.70 -19.32
CA LYS A 8 14.55 23.91 -19.03
C LYS A 8 14.47 24.86 -20.22
N ARG A 9 14.10 26.11 -20.01
CA ARG A 9 14.14 27.20 -21.00
C ARG A 9 14.52 28.50 -20.29
N ASN A 10 15.51 29.23 -20.81
CA ASN A 10 15.95 30.55 -20.30
C ASN A 10 16.02 30.55 -18.76
N GLU A 11 16.84 29.65 -18.17
CA GLU A 11 17.05 29.49 -16.72
C GLU A 11 15.83 29.01 -15.90
N ASN A 12 14.67 28.93 -16.52
CA ASN A 12 13.46 28.45 -15.85
C ASN A 12 13.24 26.93 -16.07
N LYS A 13 12.73 26.27 -15.01
CA LYS A 13 12.32 24.86 -15.04
C LYS A 13 10.81 24.78 -15.13
N TYR A 14 10.30 24.13 -16.18
CA TYR A 14 8.87 23.92 -16.40
C TYR A 14 8.55 22.45 -16.14
N TYR A 15 7.54 22.19 -15.31
CA TYR A 15 7.16 20.86 -14.88
C TYR A 15 5.86 20.43 -15.55
N TYR A 16 5.83 19.18 -16.05
CA TYR A 16 4.67 18.61 -16.72
C TYR A 16 4.41 17.20 -16.18
N ARG A 17 3.20 16.93 -15.75
CA ARG A 17 2.77 15.56 -15.43
C ARG A 17 2.37 14.86 -16.72
N VAL A 18 3.00 13.72 -16.99
CA VAL A 18 2.80 12.94 -18.23
C VAL A 18 2.33 11.55 -17.86
N THR A 19 1.25 11.09 -18.48
CA THR A 19 0.80 9.71 -18.38
C THR A 19 0.65 9.10 -19.75
N SER A 20 1.03 7.85 -19.90
CA SER A 20 0.78 7.05 -21.08
C SER A 20 -0.30 6.02 -20.81
N PHE A 21 -1.24 5.89 -21.72
CA PHE A 21 -2.31 4.90 -21.69
C PHE A 21 -2.37 4.19 -23.03
N ARG A 22 -2.89 2.98 -23.01
CA ARG A 22 -3.01 2.14 -24.19
C ARG A 22 -4.47 2.08 -24.64
N GLU A 23 -4.70 2.44 -25.89
CA GLU A 23 -5.99 2.28 -26.56
C GLU A 23 -5.79 1.28 -27.71
N GLY A 24 -6.19 0.04 -27.50
CA GLY A 24 -5.93 -1.05 -28.44
C GLY A 24 -4.43 -1.24 -28.67
N ASN A 25 -3.96 -1.08 -29.90
CA ASN A 25 -2.54 -1.20 -30.27
C ASN A 25 -1.76 0.13 -30.24
N LYS A 26 -2.40 1.25 -29.92
CA LYS A 26 -1.75 2.57 -29.88
C LYS A 26 -1.43 2.99 -28.46
N ILE A 27 -0.26 3.60 -28.25
CA ILE A 27 0.13 4.23 -26.98
C ILE A 27 -0.07 5.74 -27.16
N SER A 28 -1.00 6.30 -26.38
CA SER A 28 -1.29 7.73 -26.32
C SER A 28 -0.72 8.34 -25.05
N LYS A 29 -0.34 9.61 -25.09
CA LYS A 29 0.17 10.36 -23.90
C LYS A 29 -0.74 11.52 -23.59
N LYS A 30 -1.13 11.66 -22.33
CA LYS A 30 -1.75 12.89 -21.81
C LYS A 30 -0.69 13.66 -21.02
N ARG A 31 -0.66 14.98 -21.20
CA ARG A 31 0.29 15.86 -20.51
C ARG A 31 -0.48 17.00 -19.84
N LYS A 32 -0.11 17.30 -18.58
CA LYS A 32 -0.62 18.45 -17.84
C LYS A 32 0.52 19.30 -17.34
N TYR A 33 0.44 20.60 -17.57
CA TYR A 33 1.37 21.58 -17.03
C TYR A 33 1.14 21.77 -15.53
N LEU A 34 2.22 21.70 -14.74
CA LEU A 34 2.16 21.84 -13.28
C LEU A 34 2.59 23.25 -12.81
N GLY A 35 3.52 23.90 -13.52
CA GLY A 35 4.06 25.20 -13.17
C GLY A 35 5.52 25.35 -13.54
N ALA A 36 6.08 26.53 -13.23
CA ALA A 36 7.50 26.83 -13.43
C ALA A 36 8.17 27.08 -12.07
N ASN A 37 9.45 26.70 -11.96
CA ASN A 37 10.31 26.93 -10.78
C ASN A 37 9.69 26.51 -9.45
N LEU A 38 8.94 25.39 -9.45
CA LEU A 38 8.27 24.88 -8.27
C LEU A 38 9.27 24.37 -7.23
N SER A 39 8.99 24.63 -5.95
CA SER A 39 9.64 23.95 -4.84
C SER A 39 9.26 22.48 -4.80
N LYS A 40 9.98 21.67 -4.03
CA LYS A 40 9.69 20.23 -3.90
C LYS A 40 8.30 19.97 -3.31
N GLU A 41 7.86 20.82 -2.38
CA GLU A 41 6.56 20.70 -1.72
C GLU A 41 5.42 21.07 -2.66
N GLU A 42 5.54 22.20 -3.38
CA GLU A 42 4.58 22.62 -4.40
C GLU A 42 4.47 21.61 -5.54
N LEU A 43 5.59 21.03 -5.95
CA LEU A 43 5.61 20.01 -7.00
C LEU A 43 4.82 18.78 -6.56
N ASN A 44 5.05 18.25 -5.36
CA ASN A 44 4.32 17.10 -4.81
C ASN A 44 2.81 17.35 -4.74
N LEU A 45 2.41 18.54 -4.28
CA LEU A 45 1.00 18.92 -4.21
C LEU A 45 0.35 18.97 -5.60
N LYS A 46 1.01 19.62 -6.56
CA LYS A 46 0.51 19.76 -7.94
C LYS A 46 0.53 18.44 -8.71
N GLU A 47 1.49 17.56 -8.45
CA GLU A 47 1.48 16.18 -8.99
C GLU A 47 0.25 15.42 -8.51
N SER A 48 -0.07 15.46 -7.21
CA SER A 48 -1.23 14.79 -6.64
C SER A 48 -2.55 15.33 -7.21
N GLN A 49 -2.66 16.64 -7.43
CA GLN A 49 -3.83 17.26 -8.06
C GLN A 49 -3.96 16.86 -9.53
N ALA A 50 -2.85 16.90 -10.28
CA ALA A 50 -2.82 16.53 -11.69
C ALA A 50 -3.14 15.04 -11.89
N ASP A 51 -2.69 14.17 -10.98
CA ASP A 51 -2.98 12.74 -11.03
C ASP A 51 -4.49 12.47 -10.87
N LYS A 52 -5.18 13.19 -9.98
CA LYS A 52 -6.64 13.12 -9.85
C LYS A 52 -7.35 13.58 -11.11
N GLU A 53 -6.95 14.71 -11.69
CA GLU A 53 -7.60 15.28 -12.88
C GLU A 53 -7.32 14.50 -14.17
N LEU A 54 -6.13 13.90 -14.30
CA LEU A 54 -5.77 13.05 -15.43
C LEU A 54 -6.43 11.66 -15.35
N GLY A 55 -7.20 11.40 -14.26
CA GLY A 55 -7.76 10.08 -13.99
C GLY A 55 -6.67 9.04 -13.73
N ILE A 56 -5.47 9.50 -13.40
CA ILE A 56 -4.43 8.68 -12.82
C ILE A 56 -4.88 8.44 -11.38
N LEU A 57 -5.94 7.65 -11.23
CA LEU A 57 -6.18 7.00 -9.95
C LEU A 57 -4.83 6.43 -9.55
N ASP A 58 -4.50 6.50 -8.29
CA ASP A 58 -3.31 5.91 -7.68
C ASP A 58 -3.25 4.41 -8.08
N ILE A 59 -2.87 4.17 -9.35
CA ILE A 59 -2.72 2.84 -9.93
C ILE A 59 -1.31 2.37 -9.56
N ASN A 60 -1.01 2.45 -8.28
CA ASN A 60 -0.14 1.47 -7.70
C ASN A 60 -1.05 0.25 -7.43
N PRO A 61 -1.03 -0.78 -8.29
CA PRO A 61 -1.88 -1.95 -8.10
C PRO A 61 -1.65 -2.56 -6.72
N ASN A 62 -0.44 -2.41 -6.17
CA ASN A 62 -0.09 -2.84 -4.84
C ASN A 62 -0.82 -2.04 -3.76
N LYS A 63 -1.00 -0.73 -3.92
CA LYS A 63 -1.76 0.09 -2.95
C LYS A 63 -3.24 -0.30 -2.93
N LYS A 64 -3.86 -0.50 -4.10
CA LYS A 64 -5.27 -0.96 -4.19
C LYS A 64 -5.45 -2.34 -3.57
N ILE A 65 -4.51 -3.26 -3.84
CA ILE A 65 -4.51 -4.60 -3.25
C ILE A 65 -4.33 -4.50 -1.73
N PHE A 66 -3.40 -3.67 -1.26
CA PHE A 66 -3.16 -3.44 0.17
C PHE A 66 -4.40 -2.91 0.88
N GLU A 67 -5.09 -1.89 0.34
CA GLU A 67 -6.31 -1.34 0.95
C GLU A 67 -7.45 -2.39 1.00
N LYS A 68 -7.56 -3.24 -0.03
CA LYS A 68 -8.50 -4.37 0.00
C LYS A 68 -8.16 -5.38 1.10
N ILE A 69 -6.89 -5.78 1.20
CA ILE A 69 -6.41 -6.70 2.24
C ILE A 69 -6.68 -6.10 3.62
N LYS A 70 -6.32 -4.84 3.83
CA LYS A 70 -6.54 -4.10 5.07
C LYS A 70 -8.01 -4.10 5.48
N SER A 71 -8.92 -3.78 4.57
CA SER A 71 -10.37 -3.75 4.87
C SER A 71 -10.91 -5.11 5.31
N ILE A 72 -10.53 -6.18 4.61
CA ILE A 72 -10.94 -7.55 4.94
C ILE A 72 -10.34 -7.99 6.28
N ALA A 73 -9.05 -7.73 6.48
CA ALA A 73 -8.37 -8.07 7.73
C ALA A 73 -9.00 -7.38 8.93
N ILE A 74 -9.29 -6.07 8.85
CA ILE A 74 -9.94 -5.31 9.91
C ILE A 74 -11.30 -5.94 10.26
N MET A 75 -12.11 -6.28 9.27
CA MET A 75 -13.43 -6.87 9.48
C MET A 75 -13.35 -8.19 10.26
N ILE A 76 -12.47 -9.09 9.83
CA ILE A 76 -12.31 -10.41 10.44
C ILE A 76 -11.71 -10.30 11.85
N LEU A 77 -10.66 -9.50 12.00
CA LEU A 77 -9.98 -9.34 13.28
C LEU A 77 -10.88 -8.68 14.33
N LYS A 78 -11.66 -7.66 13.98
CA LYS A 78 -12.64 -7.04 14.89
C LYS A 78 -13.74 -8.01 15.30
N LYS A 79 -14.28 -8.81 14.37
CA LYS A 79 -15.25 -9.88 14.67
C LYS A 79 -14.73 -10.87 15.70
N ASN A 80 -13.42 -11.11 15.71
CA ASN A 80 -12.75 -12.02 16.64
C ASN A 80 -12.15 -11.30 17.89
N ASN A 81 -12.62 -10.10 18.20
CA ASN A 81 -12.21 -9.29 19.36
C ASN A 81 -10.71 -8.94 19.41
N ILE A 82 -10.03 -8.89 18.27
CA ILE A 82 -8.66 -8.39 18.19
C ILE A 82 -8.69 -6.87 18.27
N LYS A 83 -8.01 -6.30 19.26
CA LYS A 83 -7.99 -4.85 19.55
C LYS A 83 -6.75 -4.13 19.01
N LYS A 84 -5.74 -4.90 18.58
CA LYS A 84 -4.50 -4.34 18.05
C LYS A 84 -3.97 -5.27 16.98
N ALA A 85 -3.72 -4.71 15.80
CA ALA A 85 -3.19 -5.45 14.67
C ALA A 85 -2.45 -4.55 13.69
N GLY A 86 -1.49 -5.13 12.98
CA GLY A 86 -0.74 -4.49 11.91
C GLY A 86 -0.46 -5.46 10.77
N ILE A 87 -0.26 -4.92 9.57
CA ILE A 87 0.29 -5.63 8.42
C ILE A 87 1.76 -5.23 8.29
N PHE A 88 2.65 -6.20 8.06
CA PHE A 88 4.07 -5.93 7.89
C PHE A 88 4.62 -6.63 6.64
N GLY A 89 5.94 -6.64 6.46
CA GLY A 89 6.60 -7.34 5.36
C GLY A 89 6.33 -6.75 3.98
N SER A 90 6.19 -7.62 2.98
CA SER A 90 6.17 -7.20 1.57
C SER A 90 4.97 -6.33 1.20
N TYR A 91 3.80 -6.56 1.79
CA TYR A 91 2.61 -5.76 1.55
C TYR A 91 2.68 -4.39 2.19
N ALA A 92 3.22 -4.27 3.40
CA ALA A 92 3.41 -3.00 4.08
C ALA A 92 4.45 -2.11 3.37
N THR A 93 5.52 -2.72 2.84
CA THR A 93 6.61 -2.02 2.14
C THR A 93 6.35 -1.79 0.65
N GLY A 94 5.22 -2.29 0.10
CA GLY A 94 4.88 -2.17 -1.33
C GLY A 94 5.73 -3.02 -2.27
N LYS A 95 6.53 -3.97 -1.73
CA LYS A 95 7.41 -4.87 -2.49
C LYS A 95 6.75 -6.23 -2.81
N ASN A 96 5.45 -6.37 -2.53
CA ASN A 96 4.72 -7.62 -2.72
C ASN A 96 4.65 -8.04 -4.19
N LYS A 97 4.73 -9.33 -4.41
CA LYS A 97 4.49 -10.03 -5.69
C LYS A 97 3.13 -10.72 -5.64
N LYS A 98 2.66 -11.21 -6.78
CA LYS A 98 1.38 -11.95 -6.87
C LYS A 98 1.36 -13.18 -5.95
N SER A 99 2.51 -13.83 -5.76
CA SER A 99 2.71 -15.01 -4.91
C SER A 99 3.07 -14.69 -3.46
N SER A 100 3.16 -13.41 -3.07
CA SER A 100 3.53 -13.03 -1.70
C SER A 100 2.42 -13.39 -0.73
N ASP A 101 2.82 -13.92 0.43
CA ASP A 101 1.96 -14.15 1.58
C ASP A 101 1.67 -12.83 2.30
N VAL A 102 0.59 -12.79 3.07
CA VAL A 102 0.18 -11.60 3.83
C VAL A 102 0.63 -11.79 5.28
N ASP A 103 1.57 -10.95 5.71
CA ASP A 103 2.13 -11.00 7.05
C ASP A 103 1.29 -10.09 7.99
N ILE A 104 0.64 -10.68 8.99
CA ILE A 104 -0.23 -9.97 9.95
C ILE A 104 0.25 -10.22 11.37
N ILE A 105 0.43 -9.14 12.12
CA ILE A 105 0.77 -9.19 13.55
C ILE A 105 -0.41 -8.72 14.39
N VAL A 106 -0.73 -9.46 15.45
CA VAL A 106 -1.91 -9.18 16.28
C VAL A 106 -1.60 -9.31 17.77
N GLU A 107 -2.42 -8.64 18.59
CA GLU A 107 -2.52 -8.90 20.02
C GLU A 107 -3.82 -9.65 20.29
N PRO A 108 -3.77 -10.99 20.43
CA PRO A 108 -4.97 -11.79 20.63
C PRO A 108 -5.51 -11.61 22.05
N PRO A 109 -6.82 -11.80 22.27
CA PRO A 109 -7.40 -11.86 23.60
C PRO A 109 -6.81 -13.03 24.38
N LYS A 110 -6.82 -12.91 25.71
CA LYS A 110 -6.39 -14.00 26.61
C LYS A 110 -7.24 -15.24 26.34
N ASN A 111 -6.61 -16.40 26.37
CA ASN A 111 -7.25 -17.71 26.17
C ASN A 111 -7.86 -17.97 24.79
N ILE A 112 -7.34 -17.37 23.74
CA ILE A 112 -7.84 -17.56 22.37
C ILE A 112 -7.69 -19.02 21.89
N GLY A 113 -6.69 -19.76 22.38
CA GLY A 113 -6.48 -21.17 22.06
C GLY A 113 -6.51 -21.48 20.55
N LEU A 114 -7.27 -22.48 20.15
CA LEU A 114 -7.47 -22.88 18.76
C LEU A 114 -8.18 -21.81 17.91
N GLY A 115 -8.82 -20.82 18.55
CA GLY A 115 -9.40 -19.66 17.86
C GLY A 115 -8.40 -18.87 17.04
N PHE A 116 -7.12 -18.88 17.44
CA PHE A 116 -6.05 -18.22 16.69
C PHE A 116 -5.85 -18.83 15.30
N VAL A 117 -5.79 -20.16 15.23
CA VAL A 117 -5.66 -20.87 13.97
C VAL A 117 -6.90 -20.70 13.09
N ARG A 118 -8.10 -20.67 13.71
CA ARG A 118 -9.35 -20.42 13.00
C ARG A 118 -9.37 -19.02 12.36
N ILE A 119 -8.85 -18.01 13.04
CA ILE A 119 -8.73 -16.65 12.47
C ILE A 119 -7.81 -16.67 11.26
N GLN A 120 -6.68 -17.37 11.32
CA GLN A 120 -5.76 -17.48 10.20
C GLN A 120 -6.46 -18.10 8.98
N PHE A 121 -7.15 -19.23 9.13
CA PHE A 121 -7.91 -19.82 8.03
C PHE A 121 -9.03 -18.91 7.50
N GLU A 122 -9.77 -18.22 8.38
CA GLU A 122 -10.80 -17.26 7.95
C GLU A 122 -10.20 -16.11 7.12
N LEU A 123 -9.01 -15.63 7.49
CA LEU A 123 -8.26 -14.62 6.72
C LEU A 123 -7.83 -15.18 5.35
N GLU A 124 -7.24 -16.37 5.30
CA GLU A 124 -6.79 -17.02 4.07
C GLU A 124 -7.95 -17.24 3.10
N ASP A 125 -9.09 -17.71 3.60
CA ASP A 125 -10.29 -17.95 2.80
C ASP A 125 -10.86 -16.67 2.19
N ASN A 126 -10.85 -15.57 2.93
CA ASN A 126 -11.40 -14.30 2.44
C ASN A 126 -10.41 -13.55 1.55
N LEU A 127 -9.12 -13.64 1.84
CA LEU A 127 -8.06 -12.97 1.07
C LEU A 127 -7.65 -13.77 -0.17
N LYS A 128 -7.96 -15.08 -0.22
CA LYS A 128 -7.49 -16.03 -1.24
C LYS A 128 -5.97 -16.02 -1.39
N LYS A 129 -5.28 -15.88 -0.25
CA LYS A 129 -3.83 -15.84 -0.12
C LYS A 129 -3.42 -16.52 1.17
N LYS A 130 -2.19 -17.04 1.20
CA LYS A 130 -1.59 -17.48 2.45
C LYS A 130 -1.43 -16.29 3.40
N VAL A 131 -1.65 -16.53 4.68
CA VAL A 131 -1.54 -15.54 5.75
C VAL A 131 -0.60 -16.05 6.83
N ASP A 132 0.45 -15.33 7.09
CA ASP A 132 1.29 -15.53 8.26
C ASP A 132 0.76 -14.68 9.41
N LEU A 133 -0.01 -15.32 10.30
CA LEU A 133 -0.57 -14.67 11.47
C LEU A 133 0.32 -14.90 12.70
N ILE A 134 0.91 -13.85 13.23
CA ILE A 134 1.78 -13.93 14.41
C ILE A 134 1.31 -13.00 15.53
N THR A 135 1.81 -13.22 16.75
CA THR A 135 1.52 -12.32 17.88
C THR A 135 2.70 -11.39 18.17
N TYR A 136 2.44 -10.21 18.74
CA TYR A 136 3.52 -9.29 19.16
C TYR A 136 4.50 -9.93 20.17
N ASN A 137 4.02 -10.93 20.93
CA ASN A 137 4.83 -11.63 21.94
C ASN A 137 5.65 -12.78 21.35
N SER A 138 5.23 -13.36 20.22
CA SER A 138 5.96 -14.47 19.56
C SER A 138 7.11 -13.99 18.66
N VAL A 139 7.22 -12.69 18.41
CA VAL A 139 8.28 -12.14 17.57
C VAL A 139 9.64 -12.27 18.24
N HIS A 140 10.56 -12.95 17.54
CA HIS A 140 11.94 -13.09 18.02
C HIS A 140 12.59 -11.70 18.21
N PRO A 141 13.31 -11.45 19.34
CA PRO A 141 13.88 -10.15 19.67
C PRO A 141 14.71 -9.51 18.54
N LEU A 142 15.50 -10.31 17.81
CA LEU A 142 16.31 -9.83 16.68
C LEU A 142 15.47 -9.29 15.49
N LEU A 143 14.26 -9.79 15.30
CA LEU A 143 13.38 -9.38 14.21
C LEU A 143 12.41 -8.28 14.63
N LYS A 144 12.20 -8.11 15.94
CA LYS A 144 11.18 -7.22 16.50
C LYS A 144 11.34 -5.77 16.01
N LYS A 145 12.54 -5.23 16.04
CA LYS A 145 12.82 -3.86 15.59
C LYS A 145 12.48 -3.67 14.10
N ARG A 146 12.83 -4.64 13.26
CA ARG A 146 12.54 -4.59 11.82
C ARG A 146 11.05 -4.67 11.55
N ILE A 147 10.36 -5.65 12.15
CA ILE A 147 8.92 -5.86 11.96
C ILE A 147 8.13 -4.64 12.40
N LEU A 148 8.44 -4.07 13.57
CA LEU A 148 7.75 -2.88 14.08
C LEU A 148 8.01 -1.61 13.23
N ASN A 149 9.18 -1.51 12.59
CA ASN A 149 9.48 -0.40 11.68
C ASN A 149 8.76 -0.53 10.33
N GLU A 150 8.49 -1.75 9.87
CA GLU A 150 7.76 -2.03 8.63
C GLU A 150 6.24 -2.08 8.84
N GLU A 151 5.78 -2.15 10.09
CA GLU A 151 4.38 -2.34 10.44
C GLU A 151 3.51 -1.14 10.02
N VAL A 152 2.45 -1.43 9.29
CA VAL A 152 1.33 -0.52 9.08
C VAL A 152 0.20 -0.94 10.02
N LYS A 153 -0.02 -0.19 11.08
CA LYS A 153 -1.12 -0.44 12.03
C LYS A 153 -2.47 -0.35 11.33
N ILE A 154 -3.34 -1.31 11.59
CA ILE A 154 -4.67 -1.38 10.98
C ILE A 154 -5.81 -1.37 12.01
N ILE A 155 -5.50 -1.75 13.26
CA ILE A 155 -6.38 -1.64 14.44
C ILE A 155 -5.56 -1.08 15.59
#